data_aaa0b5a5f7671aa7b65a51d632d9ac27
#
_entry.id   aaa0b5a5f7671aa7b65a51d632d9ac27
#
_cell.length_a   1.000
_cell.length_b   1.000
_cell.length_c   1.000
_cell.angle_alpha   90.00
_cell.angle_beta   90.00
_cell.angle_gamma   90.00
#
_symmetry.space_group_name_H-M   'P 1'
#
loop_
_entity.id
_entity.type
_entity.pdbx_description
1 polymer ?
#
loop_
_entity_poly.entity_id
_entity_poly.type
_entity_poly.pdbx_seq_one_letter_code
_entity_poly.pdbx_strand_id
1 'polypeptide(L)'
;MLQLGKAIHGLRIRLWGADDFSAAQNVWDGLLRRSDSDALFMSWAWQWRWWVRHGPALRAELQIVAIYLDDRLIGLAPFYRHRVVVRRLLRLWRLELIGTAWRNSEAAFSDYLDVLADRAERKRVLEALAEWLETEKWDELALCCLRRGGAADALATTYLPRIAHVREVDPLTGWRAQLSSRFDDYAQRLSPEVRRKTINQRRKLEQPRLEYANEADIEAFLDQLWTFSAVRWGGQVPRAEFQEFYRDFARYAARTGRLRLSRVETDQGPLSIMFNIRSENCVYYLQSGFDLRKSEGISPGYLHFGYALEEACKEGAQYFDFLGGSGQNRDYKRDLLTENVPLVTYHAVRGPGLRTLYAAHGAWLGLRRLVGAG
;
A
#
# COMPACT_ATOMS: atom_id res chain seq x y z
N MET A 1 -2.01 9.79 31.61
CA MET A 1 -1.76 8.64 32.49
C MET A 1 -0.84 7.68 31.76
N LEU A 2 0.44 7.57 32.16
CA LEU A 2 1.40 6.63 31.57
C LEU A 2 0.90 5.20 31.90
N GLN A 3 0.41 4.47 30.90
CA GLN A 3 0.16 3.05 31.08
C GLN A 3 1.51 2.37 31.32
N LEU A 4 1.71 1.87 32.55
CA LEU A 4 2.87 1.09 32.93
C LEU A 4 2.98 -0.09 31.96
N GLY A 5 4.08 -0.14 31.21
CA GLY A 5 4.33 -1.17 30.21
C GLY A 5 4.38 -2.56 30.83
N LYS A 6 3.66 -3.50 30.23
CA LYS A 6 3.69 -4.93 30.61
C LYS A 6 5.07 -5.49 30.23
N ALA A 7 5.78 -6.09 31.18
CA ALA A 7 7.04 -6.78 30.88
C ALA A 7 6.73 -8.21 30.37
N ILE A 8 7.22 -8.54 29.18
CA ILE A 8 7.09 -9.86 28.55
C ILE A 8 8.49 -10.31 28.14
N HIS A 9 9.00 -11.42 28.65
CA HIS A 9 10.32 -11.99 28.34
C HIS A 9 11.48 -10.99 28.40
N GLY A 10 11.48 -10.08 29.39
CA GLY A 10 12.47 -9.01 29.51
C GLY A 10 12.31 -7.88 28.49
N LEU A 11 11.20 -7.84 27.77
CA LEU A 11 10.82 -6.74 26.88
C LEU A 11 9.76 -5.87 27.55
N ARG A 12 9.82 -4.57 27.26
CA ARG A 12 8.80 -3.60 27.70
C ARG A 12 7.88 -3.27 26.54
N ILE A 13 6.57 -3.52 26.72
CA ILE A 13 5.54 -3.13 25.75
C ILE A 13 4.88 -1.84 26.21
N ARG A 14 4.76 -0.88 25.31
CA ARG A 14 4.06 0.38 25.50
C ARG A 14 3.06 0.62 24.35
N LEU A 15 1.85 1.03 24.66
CA LEU A 15 0.92 1.54 23.65
C LEU A 15 1.21 3.03 23.43
N TRP A 16 1.39 3.41 22.17
CA TRP A 16 1.56 4.81 21.78
C TRP A 16 0.19 5.43 21.47
N GLY A 17 -0.01 6.62 22.02
CA GLY A 17 -1.09 7.51 21.66
C GLY A 17 -0.76 8.38 20.44
N ALA A 18 -1.69 9.28 20.11
CA ALA A 18 -1.52 10.20 18.98
C ALA A 18 -0.30 11.13 19.13
N ASP A 19 -0.03 11.62 20.35
CA ASP A 19 1.11 12.48 20.64
C ASP A 19 2.43 11.72 20.46
N ASP A 20 2.52 10.49 20.98
CA ASP A 20 3.69 9.63 20.78
C ASP A 20 3.92 9.39 19.27
N PHE A 21 2.86 9.07 18.53
CA PHE A 21 2.94 8.80 17.10
C PHE A 21 3.38 10.03 16.31
N SER A 22 2.81 11.20 16.62
CA SER A 22 3.15 12.46 15.94
C SER A 22 4.62 12.83 16.09
N ALA A 23 5.21 12.56 17.26
CA ALA A 23 6.60 12.85 17.57
C ALA A 23 7.60 11.77 17.17
N ALA A 24 7.14 10.60 16.68
CA ALA A 24 7.96 9.41 16.55
C ALA A 24 8.80 9.31 15.27
N GLN A 25 8.77 10.29 14.36
CA GLN A 25 9.38 10.15 13.03
C GLN A 25 10.81 9.56 13.06
N ASN A 26 11.70 10.12 13.87
CA ASN A 26 13.10 9.70 13.89
C ASN A 26 13.30 8.26 14.39
N VAL A 27 12.59 7.89 15.47
CA VAL A 27 12.72 6.56 16.07
C VAL A 27 12.02 5.50 15.20
N TRP A 28 10.91 5.86 14.57
CA TRP A 28 10.16 5.03 13.63
C TRP A 28 11.01 4.71 12.39
N ASP A 29 11.46 5.73 11.68
CA ASP A 29 12.27 5.57 10.46
C ASP A 29 13.64 4.93 10.80
N GLY A 30 14.16 5.15 12.02
CA GLY A 30 15.32 4.44 12.55
C GLY A 30 15.09 2.94 12.67
N LEU A 31 13.94 2.50 13.19
CA LEU A 31 13.56 1.09 13.24
C LEU A 31 13.27 0.53 11.84
N LEU A 32 12.58 1.29 10.98
CA LEU A 32 12.29 0.89 9.61
C LEU A 32 13.58 0.50 8.85
N ARG A 33 14.63 1.29 8.94
CA ARG A 33 15.95 0.97 8.32
C ARG A 33 16.57 -0.32 8.85
N ARG A 34 16.27 -0.74 10.08
CA ARG A 34 16.74 -2.01 10.67
C ARG A 34 15.77 -3.17 10.47
N SER A 35 14.61 -2.94 9.84
CA SER A 35 13.62 -3.96 9.50
C SER A 35 13.72 -4.39 8.03
N ASP A 36 12.94 -5.40 7.64
CA ASP A 36 12.79 -5.86 6.26
C ASP A 36 11.50 -5.30 5.61
N SER A 37 10.83 -4.36 6.28
CA SER A 37 9.55 -3.81 5.86
C SER A 37 9.73 -2.79 4.73
N ASP A 38 8.65 -2.50 4.02
CA ASP A 38 8.64 -1.60 2.87
C ASP A 38 8.95 -0.14 3.25
N ALA A 39 9.89 0.47 2.52
CA ALA A 39 10.41 1.79 2.83
C ALA A 39 9.44 2.95 2.53
N LEU A 40 8.40 2.72 1.70
CA LEU A 40 7.38 3.72 1.41
C LEU A 40 6.18 3.57 2.35
N PHE A 41 5.50 2.43 2.28
CA PHE A 41 4.23 2.25 2.98
C PHE A 41 4.38 2.10 4.48
N MET A 42 5.52 1.62 4.95
CA MET A 42 5.83 1.53 6.38
C MET A 42 6.62 2.73 6.93
N SER A 43 6.88 3.77 6.11
CA SER A 43 7.48 5.02 6.60
C SER A 43 6.54 5.75 7.54
N TRP A 44 7.12 6.45 8.55
CA TRP A 44 6.33 7.29 9.44
C TRP A 44 5.49 8.31 8.67
N ALA A 45 6.06 8.91 7.63
CA ALA A 45 5.39 9.92 6.84
C ALA A 45 4.12 9.43 6.15
N TRP A 46 4.12 8.20 5.64
CA TRP A 46 2.93 7.57 5.05
C TRP A 46 1.90 7.21 6.13
N GLN A 47 2.34 6.47 7.16
CA GLN A 47 1.50 5.93 8.22
C GLN A 47 0.82 7.04 9.03
N TRP A 48 1.56 8.10 9.40
CA TRP A 48 1.01 9.25 10.12
C TRP A 48 -0.07 9.98 9.31
N ARG A 49 0.20 10.29 8.02
CA ARG A 49 -0.75 10.98 7.16
C ARG A 49 -2.00 10.16 6.91
N TRP A 50 -1.83 8.86 6.70
CA TRP A 50 -2.96 7.95 6.59
C TRP A 50 -3.84 7.99 7.83
N TRP A 51 -3.23 7.88 9.00
CA TRP A 51 -3.94 7.94 10.28
C TRP A 51 -4.71 9.26 10.47
N VAL A 52 -4.07 10.39 10.24
CA VAL A 52 -4.67 11.73 10.42
C VAL A 52 -5.89 11.91 9.51
N ARG A 53 -5.86 11.35 8.29
CA ARG A 53 -6.96 11.51 7.32
C ARG A 53 -8.06 10.48 7.48
N HIS A 54 -7.73 9.23 7.72
CA HIS A 54 -8.70 8.14 7.72
C HIS A 54 -9.13 7.69 9.12
N GLY A 55 -8.28 7.81 10.13
CA GLY A 55 -8.59 7.39 11.50
C GLY A 55 -9.87 8.03 12.05
N PRO A 56 -10.05 9.35 11.97
CA PRO A 56 -11.26 10.02 12.43
C PRO A 56 -12.53 9.59 11.65
N ALA A 57 -12.44 9.47 10.32
CA ALA A 57 -13.55 9.04 9.48
C ALA A 57 -14.02 7.61 9.81
N LEU A 58 -13.10 6.75 10.20
CA LEU A 58 -13.37 5.38 10.65
C LEU A 58 -13.83 5.31 12.10
N ARG A 59 -13.82 6.43 12.84
CA ARG A 59 -14.01 6.48 14.30
C ARG A 59 -13.10 5.45 15.00
N ALA A 60 -11.85 5.40 14.54
CA ALA A 60 -10.87 4.42 14.96
C ALA A 60 -10.15 4.85 16.24
N GLU A 61 -9.75 3.86 17.05
CA GLU A 61 -8.90 4.02 18.21
C GLU A 61 -7.49 3.53 17.88
N LEU A 62 -6.49 4.38 18.13
CA LEU A 62 -5.10 4.03 17.89
C LEU A 62 -4.65 2.92 18.85
N GLN A 63 -3.91 1.95 18.33
CA GLN A 63 -3.39 0.79 19.04
C GLN A 63 -1.95 0.47 18.61
N ILE A 64 -1.09 1.48 18.55
CA ILE A 64 0.30 1.25 18.16
C ILE A 64 1.05 0.58 19.30
N VAL A 65 1.52 -0.65 19.04
CA VAL A 65 2.26 -1.46 20.01
C VAL A 65 3.75 -1.23 19.80
N ALA A 66 4.40 -0.57 20.72
CA ALA A 66 5.84 -0.34 20.71
C ALA A 66 6.53 -1.29 21.70
N ILE A 67 7.52 -2.03 21.20
CA ILE A 67 8.24 -3.08 21.92
C ILE A 67 9.70 -2.64 22.09
N TYR A 68 10.15 -2.60 23.33
CA TYR A 68 11.48 -2.16 23.72
C TYR A 68 12.28 -3.27 24.36
N LEU A 69 13.55 -3.34 24.00
CA LEU A 69 14.60 -4.04 24.75
C LEU A 69 15.40 -2.97 25.48
N ASP A 70 15.31 -2.93 26.78
CA ASP A 70 15.76 -1.82 27.61
C ASP A 70 15.10 -0.49 27.12
N ASP A 71 15.87 0.47 26.65
CA ASP A 71 15.37 1.73 26.10
C ASP A 71 15.38 1.77 24.55
N ARG A 72 15.85 0.70 23.90
CA ARG A 72 15.91 0.60 22.44
C ARG A 72 14.59 0.08 21.87
N LEU A 73 13.95 0.84 20.99
CA LEU A 73 12.81 0.37 20.22
C LEU A 73 13.26 -0.70 19.23
N ILE A 74 12.71 -1.92 19.38
CA ILE A 74 13.05 -3.09 18.56
C ILE A 74 11.86 -3.60 17.75
N GLY A 75 10.64 -3.24 18.12
CA GLY A 75 9.42 -3.65 17.42
C GLY A 75 8.35 -2.59 17.46
N LEU A 76 7.55 -2.53 16.39
CA LEU A 76 6.44 -1.59 16.30
C LEU A 76 5.34 -2.17 15.40
N ALA A 77 4.16 -2.39 15.96
CA ALA A 77 2.98 -2.81 15.22
C ALA A 77 1.98 -1.65 15.17
N PRO A 78 1.82 -1.01 13.99
CA PRO A 78 0.96 0.15 13.84
C PRO A 78 -0.51 -0.26 13.68
N PHE A 79 -1.11 -0.75 14.72
CA PHE A 79 -2.53 -1.12 14.72
C PHE A 79 -3.43 0.07 15.02
N TYR A 80 -4.66 -0.06 14.55
CA TYR A 80 -5.81 0.68 15.02
C TYR A 80 -7.01 -0.27 15.19
N ARG A 81 -7.96 0.12 16.02
CA ARG A 81 -9.17 -0.66 16.30
C ARG A 81 -10.40 0.18 16.00
N HIS A 82 -11.42 -0.42 15.38
CA HIS A 82 -12.68 0.23 15.13
C HIS A 82 -13.87 -0.73 15.18
N ARG A 83 -15.09 -0.17 15.25
CA ARG A 83 -16.31 -0.97 15.20
C ARG A 83 -16.72 -1.27 13.76
N VAL A 84 -16.96 -2.53 13.46
CA VAL A 84 -17.54 -2.98 12.19
C VAL A 84 -18.89 -3.64 12.42
N VAL A 85 -19.79 -3.51 11.44
CA VAL A 85 -21.08 -4.19 11.44
C VAL A 85 -21.06 -5.31 10.43
N VAL A 86 -21.07 -6.55 10.91
CA VAL A 86 -21.08 -7.74 10.07
C VAL A 86 -22.50 -8.25 9.91
N ARG A 87 -22.91 -8.54 8.66
CA ARG A 87 -24.26 -9.03 8.32
C ARG A 87 -25.40 -8.16 8.85
N ARG A 88 -25.20 -6.83 8.97
CA ARG A 88 -26.17 -5.85 9.48
C ARG A 88 -26.62 -6.06 10.94
N LEU A 89 -26.08 -7.04 11.66
CA LEU A 89 -26.54 -7.41 13.00
C LEU A 89 -25.45 -7.42 14.07
N LEU A 90 -24.25 -7.89 13.74
CA LEU A 90 -23.18 -8.08 14.70
C LEU A 90 -22.22 -6.88 14.69
N ARG A 91 -22.08 -6.25 15.85
CA ARG A 91 -21.08 -5.19 16.07
C ARG A 91 -19.84 -5.82 16.66
N LEU A 92 -18.75 -5.79 15.90
CA LEU A 92 -17.47 -6.41 16.26
C LEU A 92 -16.38 -5.37 16.38
N TRP A 93 -15.41 -5.63 17.25
CA TRP A 93 -14.15 -4.91 17.27
C TRP A 93 -13.19 -5.53 16.26
N ARG A 94 -12.81 -4.76 15.25
CA ARG A 94 -11.80 -5.16 14.28
C ARG A 94 -10.51 -4.41 14.55
N LEU A 95 -9.40 -5.16 14.60
CA LEU A 95 -8.05 -4.64 14.64
C LEU A 95 -7.43 -4.72 13.24
N GLU A 96 -6.80 -3.66 12.79
CA GLU A 96 -6.18 -3.57 11.46
C GLU A 96 -4.86 -2.81 11.54
N LEU A 97 -3.98 -2.99 10.53
CA LEU A 97 -2.79 -2.16 10.37
C LEU A 97 -3.17 -0.80 9.77
N ILE A 98 -2.54 0.28 10.25
CA ILE A 98 -2.61 1.60 9.61
C ILE A 98 -2.12 1.47 8.17
N GLY A 99 -2.80 2.14 7.22
CA GLY A 99 -2.48 2.06 5.80
C GLY A 99 -3.58 1.39 4.96
N THR A 100 -4.54 0.74 5.59
CA THR A 100 -5.71 0.16 4.91
C THR A 100 -6.92 0.11 5.83
N ALA A 101 -8.10 0.03 5.24
CA ALA A 101 -9.34 -0.35 5.94
C ALA A 101 -9.98 -1.50 5.14
N TRP A 102 -9.93 -2.70 5.66
CA TRP A 102 -10.32 -3.91 4.94
C TRP A 102 -11.77 -3.85 4.48
N ARG A 103 -11.97 -4.04 3.17
CA ARG A 103 -13.27 -3.97 2.48
C ARG A 103 -13.96 -2.60 2.60
N ASN A 104 -13.19 -1.55 2.84
CA ASN A 104 -13.64 -0.17 2.75
C ASN A 104 -12.87 0.53 1.63
N SER A 105 -13.52 0.77 0.49
CA SER A 105 -12.92 1.41 -0.67
C SER A 105 -12.73 2.93 -0.53
N GLU A 106 -13.16 3.50 0.59
CA GLU A 106 -13.11 4.96 0.81
C GLU A 106 -11.78 5.42 1.39
N ALA A 107 -11.05 4.52 2.05
CA ALA A 107 -9.72 4.80 2.57
C ALA A 107 -8.65 4.52 1.50
N ALA A 108 -7.56 5.28 1.56
CA ALA A 108 -6.39 5.00 0.75
C ALA A 108 -5.84 3.61 1.09
N PHE A 109 -5.51 2.87 0.05
CA PHE A 109 -5.05 1.50 0.15
C PHE A 109 -3.52 1.47 0.03
N SER A 110 -2.88 0.75 0.93
CA SER A 110 -1.42 0.56 0.95
C SER A 110 -1.08 -0.90 0.69
N ASP A 111 -0.11 -1.11 -0.17
CA ASP A 111 0.52 -2.41 -0.34
C ASP A 111 1.67 -2.61 0.66
N TYR A 112 2.17 -3.83 0.79
CA TYR A 112 3.37 -4.16 1.56
C TYR A 112 3.31 -3.74 3.04
N LEU A 113 2.11 -3.72 3.65
CA LEU A 113 1.97 -3.47 5.07
C LEU A 113 2.66 -4.56 5.90
N ASP A 114 3.21 -4.18 7.05
CA ASP A 114 3.97 -5.09 7.89
C ASP A 114 3.99 -4.64 9.36
N VAL A 115 4.59 -5.44 10.20
CA VAL A 115 5.08 -5.09 11.53
C VAL A 115 6.55 -4.73 11.41
N LEU A 116 6.96 -3.55 11.91
CA LEU A 116 8.36 -3.21 11.99
C LEU A 116 9.02 -4.03 13.09
N ALA A 117 9.99 -4.84 12.72
CA ALA A 117 10.78 -5.63 13.65
C ALA A 117 12.26 -5.50 13.31
N ASP A 118 13.09 -5.14 14.27
CA ASP A 118 14.54 -5.17 14.12
C ASP A 118 14.96 -6.60 13.69
N ARG A 119 15.75 -6.71 12.62
CA ARG A 119 16.13 -8.01 12.04
C ARG A 119 16.74 -8.95 13.06
N ALA A 120 17.57 -8.42 13.97
CA ALA A 120 18.22 -9.22 15.00
C ALA A 120 17.25 -9.71 16.09
N GLU A 121 16.13 -9.01 16.29
CA GLU A 121 15.18 -9.27 17.38
C GLU A 121 13.82 -9.76 16.87
N ARG A 122 13.68 -10.04 15.57
CA ARG A 122 12.39 -10.33 14.91
C ARG A 122 11.59 -11.40 15.65
N LYS A 123 12.22 -12.49 16.04
CA LYS A 123 11.56 -13.58 16.77
C LYS A 123 10.95 -13.10 18.10
N ARG A 124 11.76 -12.40 18.91
CA ARG A 124 11.32 -11.87 20.21
C ARG A 124 10.18 -10.84 20.08
N VAL A 125 10.27 -9.98 19.05
CA VAL A 125 9.21 -9.01 18.73
C VAL A 125 7.90 -9.72 18.41
N LEU A 126 7.93 -10.76 17.57
CA LEU A 126 6.72 -11.49 17.18
C LEU A 126 6.12 -12.29 18.33
N GLU A 127 6.95 -12.90 19.18
CA GLU A 127 6.51 -13.58 20.40
C GLU A 127 5.80 -12.63 21.35
N ALA A 128 6.41 -11.49 21.67
CA ALA A 128 5.84 -10.48 22.54
C ALA A 128 4.54 -9.87 21.97
N LEU A 129 4.49 -9.66 20.64
CA LEU A 129 3.29 -9.17 19.97
C LEU A 129 2.13 -10.19 20.00
N ALA A 130 2.45 -11.47 19.83
CA ALA A 130 1.44 -12.55 19.94
C ALA A 130 0.83 -12.63 21.34
N GLU A 131 1.65 -12.54 22.38
CA GLU A 131 1.17 -12.50 23.77
C GLU A 131 0.33 -11.25 24.06
N TRP A 132 0.71 -10.09 23.53
CA TRP A 132 -0.11 -8.88 23.63
C TRP A 132 -1.46 -9.09 22.92
N LEU A 133 -1.47 -9.62 21.70
CA LEU A 133 -2.69 -9.93 20.96
C LEU A 133 -3.58 -10.93 21.70
N GLU A 134 -3.05 -11.88 22.45
CA GLU A 134 -3.81 -12.83 23.24
C GLU A 134 -4.61 -12.15 24.36
N THR A 135 -4.06 -11.11 24.97
CA THR A 135 -4.68 -10.37 26.08
C THR A 135 -5.55 -9.20 25.66
N GLU A 136 -5.39 -8.71 24.42
CA GLU A 136 -6.10 -7.52 23.92
C GLU A 136 -7.53 -7.86 23.46
N LYS A 137 -8.42 -6.87 23.51
CA LYS A 137 -9.83 -7.03 23.11
C LYS A 137 -10.01 -6.79 21.62
N TRP A 138 -10.24 -7.85 20.88
CA TRP A 138 -10.64 -7.80 19.47
C TRP A 138 -11.45 -9.07 19.13
N ASP A 139 -12.37 -8.94 18.18
CA ASP A 139 -13.17 -10.04 17.64
C ASP A 139 -12.61 -10.52 16.31
N GLU A 140 -12.15 -9.57 15.50
CA GLU A 140 -11.52 -9.78 14.19
C GLU A 140 -10.17 -9.06 14.12
N LEU A 141 -9.21 -9.69 13.45
CA LEU A 141 -7.94 -9.07 13.04
C LEU A 141 -7.79 -9.24 11.53
N ALA A 142 -7.68 -8.12 10.81
CA ALA A 142 -7.44 -8.13 9.38
C ALA A 142 -6.02 -7.58 9.11
N LEU A 143 -5.16 -8.45 8.59
CA LEU A 143 -3.80 -8.13 8.17
C LEU A 143 -3.76 -8.12 6.64
N CYS A 144 -3.93 -6.94 6.04
CA CYS A 144 -4.13 -6.79 4.61
C CYS A 144 -2.84 -6.48 3.86
N CYS A 145 -2.74 -7.03 2.65
CA CYS A 145 -1.70 -6.69 1.67
C CYS A 145 -0.29 -6.79 2.22
N LEU A 146 -0.06 -7.79 3.03
CA LEU A 146 1.24 -8.12 3.57
C LEU A 146 2.14 -8.69 2.48
N ARG A 147 3.40 -8.36 2.53
CA ARG A 147 4.42 -9.08 1.75
C ARG A 147 4.61 -10.48 2.33
N ARG A 148 4.49 -11.53 1.49
CA ARG A 148 4.77 -12.89 1.92
C ARG A 148 6.25 -13.02 2.39
N GLY A 149 6.45 -13.66 3.52
CA GLY A 149 7.76 -13.74 4.20
C GLY A 149 8.08 -12.57 5.13
N GLY A 150 7.24 -11.52 5.16
CA GLY A 150 7.36 -10.39 6.08
C GLY A 150 7.09 -10.76 7.55
N ALA A 151 7.30 -9.81 8.46
CA ALA A 151 7.10 -10.02 9.90
C ALA A 151 5.64 -10.28 10.23
N ALA A 152 4.71 -9.51 9.64
CA ALA A 152 3.27 -9.71 9.83
C ALA A 152 2.75 -11.01 9.20
N ASP A 153 3.33 -11.48 8.09
CA ASP A 153 3.04 -12.80 7.51
C ASP A 153 3.46 -13.92 8.47
N ALA A 154 4.66 -13.84 9.06
CA ALA A 154 5.13 -14.79 10.07
C ALA A 154 4.26 -14.75 11.35
N LEU A 155 3.83 -13.56 11.78
CA LEU A 155 2.86 -13.42 12.89
C LEU A 155 1.57 -14.17 12.59
N ALA A 156 1.00 -13.96 11.38
CA ALA A 156 -0.26 -14.57 10.97
C ALA A 156 -0.18 -16.09 10.84
N THR A 157 0.92 -16.62 10.33
CA THR A 157 1.04 -18.05 10.02
C THR A 157 1.59 -18.89 11.17
N THR A 158 2.43 -18.32 12.02
CA THR A 158 3.12 -19.07 13.08
C THR A 158 2.52 -18.88 14.46
N TYR A 159 2.08 -17.66 14.78
CA TYR A 159 1.68 -17.30 16.16
C TYR A 159 0.18 -17.18 16.33
N LEU A 160 -0.53 -16.49 15.41
CA LEU A 160 -1.98 -16.29 15.53
C LEU A 160 -2.81 -17.58 15.54
N PRO A 161 -2.45 -18.69 14.87
CA PRO A 161 -3.25 -19.93 14.92
C PRO A 161 -3.41 -20.52 16.33
N ARG A 162 -2.60 -20.13 17.29
CA ARG A 162 -2.68 -20.56 18.70
C ARG A 162 -3.85 -19.88 19.43
N ILE A 163 -4.23 -18.68 19.02
CA ILE A 163 -5.19 -17.80 19.72
C ILE A 163 -6.44 -17.47 18.91
N ALA A 164 -6.43 -17.73 17.60
CA ALA A 164 -7.51 -17.38 16.69
C ALA A 164 -7.64 -18.39 15.53
N HIS A 165 -8.78 -18.36 14.85
CA HIS A 165 -8.92 -19.05 13.58
C HIS A 165 -8.48 -18.12 12.43
N VAL A 166 -7.38 -18.46 11.78
CA VAL A 166 -6.74 -17.65 10.73
C VAL A 166 -7.05 -18.22 9.35
N ARG A 167 -7.39 -17.36 8.41
CA ARG A 167 -7.62 -17.74 7.01
C ARG A 167 -6.91 -16.73 6.11
N GLU A 168 -6.27 -17.24 5.07
CA GLU A 168 -5.84 -16.42 3.94
C GLU A 168 -7.07 -16.07 3.08
N VAL A 169 -7.22 -14.80 2.75
CA VAL A 169 -8.35 -14.26 1.98
C VAL A 169 -7.83 -13.25 0.97
N ASP A 170 -8.64 -12.92 -0.04
CA ASP A 170 -8.40 -11.84 -0.98
C ASP A 170 -6.94 -11.86 -1.54
N PRO A 171 -6.47 -12.95 -2.20
CA PRO A 171 -5.10 -13.02 -2.72
C PRO A 171 -4.85 -11.93 -3.75
N LEU A 172 -3.71 -11.27 -3.62
CA LEU A 172 -3.29 -10.19 -4.50
C LEU A 172 -1.86 -10.45 -5.00
N THR A 173 -1.55 -9.94 -6.17
CA THR A 173 -0.20 -9.98 -6.71
C THR A 173 0.30 -8.57 -6.96
N GLY A 174 1.42 -8.22 -6.37
CA GLY A 174 2.21 -7.05 -6.73
C GLY A 174 3.09 -7.34 -7.95
N TRP A 175 3.49 -6.31 -8.64
CA TRP A 175 4.28 -6.38 -9.86
C TRP A 175 5.45 -5.42 -9.78
N ARG A 176 6.67 -5.92 -9.92
CA ARG A 176 7.90 -5.13 -9.81
C ARG A 176 8.82 -5.43 -10.99
N ALA A 177 9.27 -4.39 -11.69
CA ALA A 177 10.29 -4.50 -12.71
C ALA A 177 11.66 -4.22 -12.10
N GLN A 178 12.64 -5.08 -12.40
CA GLN A 178 14.04 -4.78 -12.16
C GLN A 178 14.56 -3.92 -13.31
N LEU A 179 15.08 -2.75 -12.98
CA LEU A 179 15.61 -1.79 -13.94
C LEU A 179 17.07 -2.11 -14.27
N SER A 180 17.47 -1.74 -15.47
CA SER A 180 18.87 -1.72 -15.89
C SER A 180 19.49 -0.35 -15.58
N SER A 181 20.80 -0.28 -15.46
CA SER A 181 21.53 1.00 -15.27
C SER A 181 21.32 1.98 -16.42
N ARG A 182 20.99 1.47 -17.63
CA ARG A 182 20.64 2.24 -18.81
C ARG A 182 19.27 1.84 -19.29
N PHE A 183 18.46 2.83 -19.65
CA PHE A 183 17.11 2.57 -20.16
C PHE A 183 17.12 1.76 -21.48
N ASP A 184 18.10 1.99 -22.35
CA ASP A 184 18.23 1.25 -23.60
C ASP A 184 18.34 -0.26 -23.39
N ASP A 185 19.10 -0.68 -22.37
CA ASP A 185 19.28 -2.10 -22.04
C ASP A 185 17.96 -2.73 -21.51
N TYR A 186 17.18 -1.96 -20.74
CA TYR A 186 15.84 -2.35 -20.32
C TYR A 186 14.91 -2.42 -21.54
N ALA A 187 14.90 -1.41 -22.39
CA ALA A 187 14.03 -1.30 -23.55
C ALA A 187 14.27 -2.41 -24.60
N GLN A 188 15.51 -2.87 -24.77
CA GLN A 188 15.85 -3.97 -25.70
C GLN A 188 15.21 -5.31 -25.28
N ARG A 189 14.98 -5.51 -23.98
CA ARG A 189 14.33 -6.72 -23.42
C ARG A 189 12.81 -6.72 -23.61
N LEU A 190 12.19 -5.56 -23.84
CA LEU A 190 10.75 -5.45 -24.10
C LEU A 190 10.37 -6.13 -25.43
N SER A 191 9.20 -6.73 -25.48
CA SER A 191 8.66 -7.23 -26.75
C SER A 191 8.51 -6.11 -27.79
N PRO A 192 8.56 -6.42 -29.10
CA PRO A 192 8.41 -5.38 -30.15
C PRO A 192 7.12 -4.56 -29.99
N GLU A 193 6.02 -5.20 -29.62
CA GLU A 193 4.74 -4.52 -29.41
C GLU A 193 4.78 -3.55 -28.22
N VAL A 194 5.33 -3.98 -27.08
CA VAL A 194 5.43 -3.15 -25.88
C VAL A 194 6.39 -1.99 -26.12
N ARG A 195 7.53 -2.23 -26.78
CA ARG A 195 8.47 -1.18 -27.18
C ARG A 195 7.82 -0.16 -28.11
N ARG A 196 7.00 -0.64 -29.05
CA ARG A 196 6.23 0.26 -29.92
C ARG A 196 5.30 1.17 -29.10
N LYS A 197 4.59 0.61 -28.08
CA LYS A 197 3.66 1.38 -27.23
C LYS A 197 4.37 2.32 -26.26
N THR A 198 5.49 1.90 -25.66
CA THR A 198 6.19 2.68 -24.63
C THR A 198 7.16 3.73 -25.21
N ILE A 199 7.76 3.45 -26.36
CA ILE A 199 8.84 4.28 -26.91
C ILE A 199 8.48 4.85 -28.29
N ASN A 200 8.17 3.98 -29.29
CA ASN A 200 8.08 4.44 -30.66
C ASN A 200 6.86 5.33 -30.91
N GLN A 201 5.80 5.17 -30.15
CA GLN A 201 4.60 6.04 -30.24
C GLN A 201 4.88 7.50 -29.88
N ARG A 202 5.99 7.82 -29.19
CA ARG A 202 6.42 9.21 -28.96
C ARG A 202 6.55 10.00 -30.26
N ARG A 203 6.98 9.35 -31.35
CA ARG A 203 7.15 9.97 -32.68
C ARG A 203 5.83 10.33 -33.38
N LYS A 204 4.70 9.83 -32.86
CA LYS A 204 3.37 10.16 -33.39
C LYS A 204 2.77 11.43 -32.78
N LEU A 205 3.37 11.93 -31.72
CA LEU A 205 2.97 13.12 -31.03
C LEU A 205 3.77 14.32 -31.53
N GLU A 206 3.09 15.44 -31.72
CA GLU A 206 3.76 16.70 -32.00
C GLU A 206 4.27 17.28 -30.69
N GLN A 207 5.60 17.50 -30.64
CA GLN A 207 6.33 18.09 -29.52
C GLN A 207 5.95 17.54 -28.11
N PRO A 208 5.96 16.22 -27.89
CA PRO A 208 5.61 15.68 -26.58
C PRO A 208 6.66 16.12 -25.54
N ARG A 209 6.18 16.62 -24.40
CA ARG A 209 7.02 17.04 -23.28
C ARG A 209 6.61 16.29 -22.03
N LEU A 210 7.60 15.83 -21.27
CA LEU A 210 7.36 15.32 -19.92
C LEU A 210 7.58 16.47 -18.93
N GLU A 211 6.52 16.86 -18.26
CA GLU A 211 6.55 17.92 -17.26
C GLU A 211 6.37 17.33 -15.88
N TYR A 212 7.13 17.82 -14.90
CA TYR A 212 7.04 17.44 -13.51
C TYR A 212 6.37 18.53 -12.70
N ALA A 213 5.48 18.15 -11.79
CA ALA A 213 4.90 19.06 -10.85
C ALA A 213 5.97 19.61 -9.90
N ASN A 214 5.99 20.93 -9.74
CA ASN A 214 6.68 21.61 -8.67
C ASN A 214 5.72 21.86 -7.49
N GLU A 215 6.21 22.39 -6.38
CA GLU A 215 5.41 22.55 -5.16
C GLU A 215 4.17 23.43 -5.36
N ALA A 216 4.23 24.41 -6.28
CA ALA A 216 3.14 25.36 -6.52
C ALA A 216 2.00 24.78 -7.38
N ASP A 217 2.28 23.78 -8.23
CA ASP A 217 1.31 23.23 -9.18
C ASP A 217 0.84 21.79 -8.87
N ILE A 218 1.28 21.22 -7.74
CA ILE A 218 0.84 19.88 -7.28
C ILE A 218 -0.68 19.75 -7.31
N GLU A 219 -1.41 20.76 -6.84
CA GLU A 219 -2.88 20.74 -6.78
C GLU A 219 -3.48 20.60 -8.18
N ALA A 220 -3.01 21.41 -9.12
CA ALA A 220 -3.50 21.38 -10.49
C ALA A 220 -3.24 20.04 -11.18
N PHE A 221 -2.06 19.43 -10.93
CA PHE A 221 -1.73 18.10 -11.45
C PHE A 221 -2.63 17.01 -10.83
N LEU A 222 -2.87 17.06 -9.53
CA LEU A 222 -3.73 16.08 -8.87
C LEU A 222 -5.21 16.24 -9.28
N ASP A 223 -5.71 17.47 -9.42
CA ASP A 223 -7.08 17.71 -9.92
C ASP A 223 -7.28 17.15 -11.32
N GLN A 224 -6.30 17.33 -12.17
CA GLN A 224 -6.31 16.76 -13.51
C GLN A 224 -6.22 15.23 -13.48
N LEU A 225 -5.38 14.65 -12.59
CA LEU A 225 -5.31 13.20 -12.37
C LEU A 225 -6.67 12.62 -11.99
N TRP A 226 -7.39 13.25 -11.05
CA TRP A 226 -8.71 12.79 -10.64
C TRP A 226 -9.73 12.91 -11.77
N THR A 227 -9.67 14.00 -12.54
CA THR A 227 -10.52 14.19 -13.72
C THR A 227 -10.33 13.08 -14.75
N PHE A 228 -9.10 12.74 -15.09
CA PHE A 228 -8.79 11.68 -16.04
C PHE A 228 -9.12 10.28 -15.48
N SER A 229 -8.91 10.07 -14.20
CA SER A 229 -9.25 8.80 -13.54
C SER A 229 -10.75 8.57 -13.47
N ALA A 230 -11.55 9.61 -13.20
CA ALA A 230 -13.00 9.51 -13.11
C ALA A 230 -13.63 8.99 -14.42
N VAL A 231 -13.14 9.43 -15.57
CA VAL A 231 -13.61 8.94 -16.87
C VAL A 231 -13.45 7.41 -16.98
N ARG A 232 -12.34 6.87 -16.48
CA ARG A 232 -12.04 5.43 -16.51
C ARG A 232 -12.91 4.62 -15.54
N TRP A 233 -13.32 5.23 -14.44
CA TRP A 233 -14.08 4.59 -13.37
C TRP A 233 -15.59 4.92 -13.40
N GLY A 234 -16.13 5.23 -14.58
CA GLY A 234 -17.58 5.46 -14.76
C GLY A 234 -18.08 6.75 -14.12
N GLY A 235 -17.25 7.79 -14.06
CA GLY A 235 -17.60 9.10 -13.52
C GLY A 235 -17.43 9.23 -12.01
N GLN A 236 -16.95 8.20 -11.31
CA GLN A 236 -16.74 8.26 -9.87
C GLN A 236 -15.41 8.95 -9.54
N VAL A 237 -15.50 10.07 -8.84
CA VAL A 237 -14.33 10.74 -8.26
C VAL A 237 -14.09 10.17 -6.85
N PRO A 238 -12.86 9.90 -6.45
CA PRO A 238 -12.55 9.48 -5.09
C PRO A 238 -13.07 10.49 -4.05
N ARG A 239 -13.40 10.02 -2.85
CA ARG A 239 -13.84 10.89 -1.76
C ARG A 239 -12.79 11.93 -1.36
N ALA A 240 -13.24 13.00 -0.73
CA ALA A 240 -12.38 14.10 -0.32
C ALA A 240 -11.23 13.63 0.59
N GLU A 241 -11.49 12.75 1.56
CA GLU A 241 -10.49 12.22 2.48
C GLU A 241 -9.37 11.46 1.76
N PHE A 242 -9.74 10.70 0.72
CA PHE A 242 -8.79 10.00 -0.14
C PHE A 242 -7.93 11.00 -0.93
N GLN A 243 -8.55 11.99 -1.56
CA GLN A 243 -7.83 13.01 -2.32
C GLN A 243 -6.89 13.83 -1.43
N GLU A 244 -7.37 14.26 -0.26
CA GLU A 244 -6.60 15.04 0.70
C GLU A 244 -5.40 14.27 1.26
N PHE A 245 -5.53 12.96 1.47
CA PHE A 245 -4.39 12.12 1.83
C PHE A 245 -3.28 12.19 0.77
N TYR A 246 -3.65 12.02 -0.52
CA TYR A 246 -2.66 12.08 -1.60
C TYR A 246 -2.09 13.48 -1.81
N ARG A 247 -2.88 14.55 -1.64
CA ARG A 247 -2.39 15.94 -1.69
C ARG A 247 -1.36 16.20 -0.58
N ASP A 248 -1.69 15.83 0.65
CA ASP A 248 -0.79 16.03 1.79
C ASP A 248 0.50 15.21 1.63
N PHE A 249 0.38 13.96 1.17
CA PHE A 249 1.56 13.13 0.91
C PHE A 249 2.40 13.64 -0.26
N ALA A 250 1.78 14.14 -1.34
CA ALA A 250 2.49 14.74 -2.47
C ALA A 250 3.29 15.98 -2.07
N ARG A 251 2.71 16.88 -1.27
CA ARG A 251 3.43 18.04 -0.74
C ARG A 251 4.63 17.64 0.13
N TYR A 252 4.46 16.63 0.98
CA TYR A 252 5.58 16.08 1.75
C TYR A 252 6.66 15.49 0.84
N ALA A 253 6.26 14.69 -0.15
CA ALA A 253 7.16 14.05 -1.08
C ALA A 253 7.93 15.08 -1.95
N ALA A 254 7.29 16.20 -2.32
CA ALA A 254 7.95 17.31 -3.02
C ALA A 254 9.06 17.92 -2.15
N ARG A 255 8.73 18.31 -0.92
CA ARG A 255 9.70 18.91 0.01
C ARG A 255 10.89 17.99 0.35
N THR A 256 10.71 16.68 0.22
CA THR A 256 11.76 15.68 0.47
C THR A 256 12.43 15.16 -0.82
N GLY A 257 12.14 15.76 -1.98
CA GLY A 257 12.71 15.38 -3.27
C GLY A 257 12.26 14.01 -3.82
N ARG A 258 11.19 13.45 -3.22
CA ARG A 258 10.69 12.08 -3.55
C ARG A 258 9.55 12.08 -4.55
N LEU A 259 8.91 13.22 -4.80
CA LEU A 259 7.77 13.32 -5.72
C LEU A 259 8.21 13.09 -7.17
N ARG A 260 7.48 12.24 -7.88
CA ARG A 260 7.57 12.04 -9.33
C ARG A 260 6.17 12.10 -9.92
N LEU A 261 5.50 13.24 -9.68
CA LEU A 261 4.20 13.55 -10.27
C LEU A 261 4.47 14.24 -11.62
N SER A 262 4.12 13.58 -12.70
CA SER A 262 4.43 14.03 -14.06
C SER A 262 3.22 14.00 -14.96
N ARG A 263 3.25 14.79 -16.04
CA ARG A 263 2.29 14.71 -17.15
C ARG A 263 3.02 14.68 -18.48
N VAL A 264 2.45 13.96 -19.42
CA VAL A 264 2.83 14.06 -20.82
C VAL A 264 1.95 15.13 -21.45
N GLU A 265 2.59 16.24 -21.84
CA GLU A 265 1.97 17.37 -22.50
C GLU A 265 2.17 17.26 -24.01
N THR A 266 1.19 17.67 -24.81
CA THR A 266 1.24 17.73 -26.27
C THR A 266 0.78 19.12 -26.72
N ASP A 267 0.85 19.43 -27.99
CA ASP A 267 0.29 20.63 -28.60
C ASP A 267 -1.23 20.78 -28.37
N GLN A 268 -1.93 19.66 -28.20
CA GLN A 268 -3.37 19.61 -27.89
C GLN A 268 -3.67 19.65 -26.38
N GLY A 269 -2.65 19.87 -25.55
CA GLY A 269 -2.74 19.87 -24.10
C GLY A 269 -2.42 18.50 -23.49
N PRO A 270 -2.67 18.31 -22.18
CA PRO A 270 -2.25 17.13 -21.43
C PRO A 270 -2.88 15.85 -21.97
N LEU A 271 -2.05 14.83 -22.17
CA LEU A 271 -2.43 13.50 -22.64
C LEU A 271 -2.58 12.52 -21.48
N SER A 272 -1.66 12.57 -20.53
CA SER A 272 -1.66 11.64 -19.38
C SER A 272 -0.95 12.24 -18.18
N ILE A 273 -1.37 11.82 -16.99
CA ILE A 273 -0.74 12.16 -15.70
C ILE A 273 -0.39 10.87 -14.98
N MET A 274 0.76 10.88 -14.30
CA MET A 274 1.23 9.76 -13.50
C MET A 274 1.81 10.24 -12.17
N PHE A 275 1.34 9.63 -11.09
CA PHE A 275 1.80 9.91 -9.74
C PHE A 275 2.68 8.76 -9.26
N ASN A 276 3.96 9.00 -9.22
CA ASN A 276 4.96 8.09 -8.70
C ASN A 276 5.66 8.71 -7.50
N ILE A 277 6.23 7.84 -6.65
CA ILE A 277 7.06 8.24 -5.51
C ILE A 277 8.38 7.48 -5.57
N ARG A 278 9.49 8.20 -5.43
CA ARG A 278 10.78 7.59 -5.20
C ARG A 278 11.02 7.35 -3.71
N SER A 279 11.31 6.12 -3.34
CA SER A 279 11.75 5.77 -1.99
C SER A 279 12.95 4.83 -2.08
N GLU A 280 14.07 5.22 -1.52
CA GLU A 280 15.36 4.51 -1.62
C GLU A 280 15.73 4.19 -3.09
N ASN A 281 15.86 2.91 -3.41
CA ASN A 281 16.23 2.42 -4.74
C ASN A 281 15.02 2.02 -5.62
N CYS A 282 13.80 2.37 -5.22
CA CYS A 282 12.56 2.00 -5.90
C CYS A 282 11.71 3.23 -6.27
N VAL A 283 11.11 3.21 -7.44
CA VAL A 283 10.02 4.12 -7.83
C VAL A 283 8.72 3.36 -7.75
N TYR A 284 7.76 3.87 -6.97
CA TYR A 284 6.44 3.27 -6.78
C TYR A 284 5.41 4.01 -7.61
N TYR A 285 4.69 3.28 -8.43
CA TYR A 285 3.57 3.79 -9.21
C TYR A 285 2.28 3.77 -8.38
N LEU A 286 1.83 4.94 -7.93
CA LEU A 286 0.63 5.04 -7.10
C LEU A 286 -0.65 5.14 -7.92
N GLN A 287 -0.67 6.01 -8.94
CA GLN A 287 -1.87 6.30 -9.70
C GLN A 287 -1.55 6.90 -11.06
N SER A 288 -2.46 6.75 -12.03
CA SER A 288 -2.42 7.46 -13.31
C SER A 288 -3.80 7.73 -13.88
N GLY A 289 -3.86 8.72 -14.74
CA GLY A 289 -5.02 9.03 -15.56
C GLY A 289 -4.57 9.49 -16.96
N PHE A 290 -5.47 9.38 -17.94
CA PHE A 290 -5.20 9.84 -19.30
C PHE A 290 -6.47 10.28 -20.02
N ASP A 291 -6.32 11.20 -20.98
CA ASP A 291 -7.42 11.67 -21.82
C ASP A 291 -7.71 10.67 -22.94
N LEU A 292 -8.80 9.91 -22.78
CA LEU A 292 -9.22 8.91 -23.77
C LEU A 292 -9.55 9.53 -25.12
N ARG A 293 -9.96 10.81 -25.18
CA ARG A 293 -10.34 11.49 -26.44
C ARG A 293 -9.14 11.77 -27.33
N LYS A 294 -7.95 11.88 -26.72
CA LYS A 294 -6.67 12.13 -27.39
C LYS A 294 -5.87 10.85 -27.64
N SER A 295 -6.48 9.67 -27.43
CA SER A 295 -5.75 8.40 -27.44
C SER A 295 -5.84 7.65 -28.77
N GLU A 296 -6.37 8.26 -29.85
CA GLU A 296 -6.51 7.58 -31.14
C GLU A 296 -5.15 7.11 -31.69
N GLY A 297 -5.00 5.82 -31.88
CA GLY A 297 -3.76 5.19 -32.36
C GLY A 297 -2.58 5.25 -31.39
N ILE A 298 -2.80 5.68 -30.13
CA ILE A 298 -1.78 5.79 -29.06
C ILE A 298 -2.26 5.03 -27.84
N SER A 299 -1.32 4.54 -27.06
CA SER A 299 -1.56 3.91 -25.74
C SER A 299 -0.99 4.81 -24.64
N PRO A 300 -1.75 5.83 -24.14
CA PRO A 300 -1.19 6.88 -23.27
C PRO A 300 -0.55 6.34 -21.99
N GLY A 301 -1.14 5.30 -21.39
CA GLY A 301 -0.58 4.66 -20.20
C GLY A 301 0.77 4.01 -20.45
N TYR A 302 0.90 3.20 -21.53
CA TYR A 302 2.20 2.62 -21.90
C TYR A 302 3.23 3.68 -22.28
N LEU A 303 2.82 4.70 -23.00
CA LEU A 303 3.70 5.82 -23.37
C LEU A 303 4.27 6.51 -22.15
N HIS A 304 3.41 6.81 -21.17
CA HIS A 304 3.83 7.45 -19.92
C HIS A 304 4.73 6.53 -19.09
N PHE A 305 4.44 5.22 -19.01
CA PHE A 305 5.35 4.26 -18.39
C PHE A 305 6.72 4.26 -19.06
N GLY A 306 6.79 4.39 -20.40
CA GLY A 306 8.07 4.52 -21.11
C GLY A 306 8.90 5.71 -20.61
N TYR A 307 8.28 6.86 -20.42
CA TYR A 307 8.95 8.04 -19.84
C TYR A 307 9.34 7.82 -18.37
N ALA A 308 8.42 7.31 -17.56
CA ALA A 308 8.67 7.11 -16.14
C ALA A 308 9.79 6.08 -15.86
N LEU A 309 9.86 5.00 -16.65
CA LEU A 309 10.92 3.99 -16.57
C LEU A 309 12.27 4.56 -17.02
N GLU A 310 12.28 5.36 -18.08
CA GLU A 310 13.48 6.04 -18.56
C GLU A 310 14.05 6.98 -17.48
N GLU A 311 13.22 7.81 -16.88
CA GLU A 311 13.64 8.69 -15.79
C GLU A 311 14.09 7.92 -14.55
N ALA A 312 13.39 6.84 -14.17
CA ALA A 312 13.79 5.99 -13.06
C ALA A 312 15.19 5.37 -13.28
N CYS A 313 15.51 4.93 -14.51
CA CYS A 313 16.84 4.45 -14.86
C CYS A 313 17.89 5.58 -14.77
N LYS A 314 17.61 6.78 -15.30
CA LYS A 314 18.50 7.95 -15.21
C LYS A 314 18.80 8.35 -13.78
N GLU A 315 17.81 8.23 -12.90
CA GLU A 315 17.94 8.50 -11.46
C GLU A 315 18.65 7.37 -10.68
N GLY A 316 19.02 6.28 -11.34
CA GLY A 316 19.68 5.13 -10.71
C GLY A 316 18.75 4.31 -9.80
N ALA A 317 17.44 4.29 -10.07
CA ALA A 317 16.54 3.36 -9.39
C ALA A 317 16.84 1.93 -9.85
N GLN A 318 16.81 0.99 -8.90
CA GLN A 318 16.99 -0.43 -9.19
C GLN A 318 15.67 -1.13 -9.54
N TYR A 319 14.56 -0.58 -9.05
CA TYR A 319 13.24 -1.16 -9.22
C TYR A 319 12.21 -0.11 -9.61
N PHE A 320 11.23 -0.55 -10.39
CA PHE A 320 9.98 0.17 -10.60
C PHE A 320 8.83 -0.74 -10.16
N ASP A 321 8.10 -0.32 -9.13
CA ASP A 321 7.04 -1.09 -8.53
C ASP A 321 5.67 -0.60 -9.00
N PHE A 322 4.94 -1.47 -9.70
CA PHE A 322 3.60 -1.20 -10.21
C PHE A 322 2.51 -1.50 -9.20
N LEU A 323 2.90 -1.91 -7.98
CA LEU A 323 2.02 -2.27 -6.88
C LEU A 323 1.06 -3.43 -7.20
N GLY A 324 0.22 -3.75 -6.23
CA GLY A 324 -0.85 -4.71 -6.38
C GLY A 324 -1.91 -4.25 -7.39
N GLY A 325 -2.75 -5.17 -7.82
CA GLY A 325 -3.88 -4.87 -8.67
C GLY A 325 -4.75 -6.10 -8.90
N SER A 326 -6.06 -5.87 -9.06
CA SER A 326 -7.02 -6.92 -9.37
C SER A 326 -7.76 -6.61 -10.69
N GLY A 327 -8.26 -7.63 -11.37
CA GLY A 327 -9.08 -7.49 -12.57
C GLY A 327 -8.29 -7.31 -13.87
N GLN A 328 -8.91 -6.72 -14.88
CA GLN A 328 -8.38 -6.53 -16.24
C GLN A 328 -7.10 -5.67 -16.31
N ASN A 329 -6.78 -4.96 -15.23
CA ASN A 329 -5.58 -4.11 -15.15
C ASN A 329 -4.28 -4.87 -14.85
N ARG A 330 -4.29 -6.21 -14.85
CA ARG A 330 -3.10 -7.02 -14.58
C ARG A 330 -2.20 -7.19 -15.81
N ASP A 331 -2.80 -7.34 -16.97
CA ASP A 331 -2.09 -7.85 -18.15
C ASP A 331 -1.02 -6.89 -18.63
N TYR A 332 -1.28 -5.57 -18.64
CA TYR A 332 -0.27 -4.61 -19.05
C TYR A 332 0.98 -4.58 -18.13
N LYS A 333 0.82 -4.92 -16.85
CA LYS A 333 1.97 -4.95 -15.91
C LYS A 333 2.95 -6.06 -16.29
N ARG A 334 2.46 -7.22 -16.72
CA ARG A 334 3.29 -8.35 -17.18
C ARG A 334 4.15 -7.98 -18.37
N ASP A 335 3.61 -7.16 -19.26
CA ASP A 335 4.30 -6.77 -20.49
C ASP A 335 5.55 -5.92 -20.23
N LEU A 336 5.63 -5.29 -19.05
CA LEU A 336 6.71 -4.40 -18.64
C LEU A 336 7.84 -5.10 -17.89
N LEU A 337 8.13 -6.38 -18.21
CA LEU A 337 9.21 -7.19 -17.62
C LEU A 337 9.14 -7.26 -16.08
N THR A 338 7.93 -7.39 -15.56
CA THR A 338 7.74 -7.45 -14.12
C THR A 338 7.85 -8.87 -13.59
N GLU A 339 8.31 -8.97 -12.35
CA GLU A 339 8.23 -10.15 -11.52
C GLU A 339 7.07 -10.03 -10.54
N ASN A 340 6.52 -11.18 -10.14
CA ASN A 340 5.45 -11.23 -9.17
C ASN A 340 5.99 -11.00 -7.75
N VAL A 341 5.36 -10.10 -7.02
CA VAL A 341 5.55 -9.96 -5.57
C VAL A 341 4.28 -10.47 -4.89
N PRO A 342 4.28 -11.68 -4.31
CA PRO A 342 3.09 -12.23 -3.69
C PRO A 342 2.65 -11.38 -2.49
N LEU A 343 1.39 -10.94 -2.51
CA LEU A 343 0.73 -10.24 -1.42
C LEU A 343 -0.33 -11.13 -0.82
N VAL A 344 -0.44 -11.10 0.50
CA VAL A 344 -1.39 -11.92 1.24
C VAL A 344 -2.21 -11.06 2.18
N THR A 345 -3.45 -11.46 2.38
CA THR A 345 -4.34 -10.89 3.38
C THR A 345 -4.80 -12.01 4.30
N TYR A 346 -4.62 -11.81 5.60
CA TYR A 346 -5.11 -12.74 6.61
C TYR A 346 -6.28 -12.13 7.36
N HIS A 347 -7.31 -12.94 7.53
CA HIS A 347 -8.45 -12.66 8.40
C HIS A 347 -8.46 -13.65 9.55
N ALA A 348 -8.25 -13.17 10.76
CA ALA A 348 -8.31 -13.95 11.98
C ALA A 348 -9.54 -13.59 12.80
N VAL A 349 -10.20 -14.60 13.37
CA VAL A 349 -11.40 -14.42 14.22
C VAL A 349 -11.26 -15.16 15.54
N ARG A 350 -11.74 -14.54 16.61
CA ARG A 350 -11.80 -15.12 17.96
C ARG A 350 -13.20 -15.62 18.29
N GLY A 351 -13.24 -16.59 19.19
CA GLY A 351 -14.45 -17.14 19.72
C GLY A 351 -15.14 -18.18 18.83
N PRO A 352 -15.80 -19.21 19.44
CA PRO A 352 -16.40 -20.31 18.70
C PRO A 352 -17.57 -19.86 17.81
N GLY A 353 -18.40 -18.92 18.28
CA GLY A 353 -19.54 -18.42 17.51
C GLY A 353 -19.15 -17.73 16.20
N LEU A 354 -18.11 -16.89 16.22
CA LEU A 354 -17.60 -16.25 15.00
C LEU A 354 -16.93 -17.26 14.06
N ARG A 355 -16.18 -18.21 14.60
CA ARG A 355 -15.60 -19.33 13.82
C ARG A 355 -16.66 -20.07 13.03
N THR A 356 -17.75 -20.47 13.71
CA THR A 356 -18.87 -21.18 13.07
C THR A 356 -19.56 -20.31 12.02
N LEU A 357 -19.80 -19.04 12.31
CA LEU A 357 -20.43 -18.09 11.40
C LEU A 357 -19.63 -17.93 10.09
N TYR A 358 -18.32 -17.79 10.19
CA TYR A 358 -17.45 -17.63 9.02
C TYR A 358 -17.19 -18.94 8.29
N ALA A 359 -17.14 -20.09 8.99
CA ALA A 359 -17.06 -21.42 8.37
C ALA A 359 -18.30 -21.72 7.52
N ALA A 360 -19.49 -21.47 8.07
CA ALA A 360 -20.75 -21.63 7.34
C ALA A 360 -20.85 -20.73 6.11
N HIS A 361 -20.33 -19.50 6.22
CA HIS A 361 -20.28 -18.58 5.07
C HIS A 361 -19.30 -19.03 3.98
N GLY A 362 -18.15 -19.55 4.36
CA GLY A 362 -17.18 -20.12 3.41
C GLY A 362 -17.76 -21.31 2.66
N ALA A 363 -18.43 -22.22 3.35
CA ALA A 363 -19.11 -23.36 2.76
C ALA A 363 -20.23 -22.92 1.78
N TRP A 364 -21.02 -21.92 2.16
CA TRP A 364 -22.09 -21.40 1.30
C TRP A 364 -21.57 -20.71 0.02
N LEU A 365 -20.47 -19.95 0.12
CA LEU A 365 -19.81 -19.36 -1.06
C LEU A 365 -19.18 -20.43 -1.97
N GLY A 366 -18.62 -21.48 -1.39
CA GLY A 366 -18.11 -22.63 -2.14
C GLY A 366 -19.21 -23.34 -2.94
N LEU A 367 -20.36 -23.59 -2.31
CA LEU A 367 -21.54 -24.17 -2.95
C LEU A 367 -22.08 -23.29 -4.10
N ARG A 368 -22.16 -21.97 -3.92
CA ARG A 368 -22.60 -21.05 -4.99
C ARG A 368 -21.66 -21.03 -6.18
N ARG A 369 -20.35 -21.17 -5.99
CA ARG A 369 -19.38 -21.25 -7.09
C ARG A 369 -19.53 -22.55 -7.88
N LEU A 370 -19.89 -23.65 -7.23
CA LEU A 370 -20.13 -24.94 -7.88
C LEU A 370 -21.47 -24.96 -8.66
N VAL A 371 -22.50 -24.30 -8.15
CA VAL A 371 -23.83 -24.24 -8.79
C VAL A 371 -23.92 -23.17 -9.88
N GLY A 372 -23.07 -22.14 -9.85
CA GLY A 372 -23.03 -21.08 -10.88
C GLY A 372 -22.04 -21.33 -12.02
N ALA A 373 -21.39 -22.49 -12.07
CA ALA A 373 -20.47 -22.93 -13.13
C ALA A 373 -21.11 -24.02 -14.03
N GLY A 374 -22.44 -24.22 -13.95
CA GLY A 374 -23.23 -25.07 -14.82
C GLY A 374 -24.01 -24.25 -15.85
#